data_c17896a961b5cfae2c49df0180f7327b
#
_entry.id   c17896a961b5cfae2c49df0180f7327b
#
_cell.length_a   1.000
_cell.length_b   1.000
_cell.length_c   1.000
_cell.angle_alpha   90.00
_cell.angle_beta   90.00
_cell.angle_gamma   90.00
#
_symmetry.space_group_name_H-M   'P 1'
#
loop_
_entity.id
_entity.type
_entity.pdbx_description
1 polymer ?
#
loop_
_entity_poly.entity_id
_entity_poly.type
_entity_poly.pdbx_seq_one_letter_code
_entity_poly.pdbx_strand_id
1 'polypeptide(L)'
;PPETLYFMAEWQIFSTSLRKEFSLMHPVLLFYNLENSKGRTLKMLCLRLKIKIRIITKEQYNQTLGALAGIDGFPLKEEVYTGDGFTDEMLVFKGFDNALLDRFLVEFKKLHLTRIGLKAVLTEHNINWDSIALHEELLAEDKKMHEN
;
A
#
# COMPACT_ATOMS: atom_id res chain seq x y z
N PRO A 1 -7.51 -10.40 -11.02
CA PRO A 1 -6.25 -9.90 -11.59
C PRO A 1 -5.04 -10.51 -10.89
N PRO A 2 -3.90 -10.60 -11.59
CA PRO A 2 -2.71 -11.23 -11.03
C PRO A 2 -2.22 -10.60 -9.72
N GLU A 3 -2.35 -9.27 -9.57
CA GLU A 3 -1.95 -8.59 -8.34
C GLU A 3 -2.77 -9.08 -7.14
N THR A 4 -4.08 -9.29 -7.34
CA THR A 4 -4.95 -9.76 -6.25
C THR A 4 -4.56 -11.16 -5.82
N LEU A 5 -4.27 -12.05 -6.78
CA LEU A 5 -3.82 -13.42 -6.48
C LEU A 5 -2.50 -13.43 -5.73
N TYR A 6 -1.56 -12.58 -6.14
CA TYR A 6 -0.26 -12.46 -5.48
C TYR A 6 -0.43 -12.00 -4.03
N PHE A 7 -1.24 -10.97 -3.80
CA PHE A 7 -1.48 -10.46 -2.44
C PHE A 7 -2.12 -11.52 -1.55
N MET A 8 -3.07 -12.29 -2.08
CA MET A 8 -3.73 -13.34 -1.31
C MET A 8 -2.77 -14.47 -0.97
N ALA A 9 -1.87 -14.84 -1.88
CA ALA A 9 -0.86 -15.85 -1.61
C ALA A 9 0.09 -15.42 -0.48
N GLU A 10 0.58 -14.18 -0.52
CA GLU A 10 1.41 -13.63 0.56
C GLU A 10 0.66 -13.60 1.88
N TRP A 11 -0.60 -13.17 1.85
CA TRP A 11 -1.43 -13.09 3.03
C TRP A 11 -1.62 -14.47 3.68
N GLN A 12 -1.72 -15.53 2.87
CA GLN A 12 -1.91 -16.89 3.35
C GLN A 12 -0.69 -17.49 4.03
N ILE A 13 0.52 -17.02 3.73
CA ILE A 13 1.72 -17.51 4.38
C ILE A 13 1.96 -16.89 5.76
N PHE A 14 1.21 -15.84 6.12
CA PHE A 14 1.24 -15.28 7.46
C PHE A 14 0.77 -16.32 8.49
N SER A 15 1.34 -16.28 9.68
CA SER A 15 0.81 -17.07 10.79
C SER A 15 -0.64 -16.63 11.08
N THR A 16 -1.46 -17.55 11.53
CA THR A 16 -2.87 -17.26 11.85
C THR A 16 -3.00 -16.14 12.89
N SER A 17 -2.12 -16.12 13.90
CA SER A 17 -2.16 -15.09 14.93
C SER A 17 -1.81 -13.72 14.37
N LEU A 18 -0.81 -13.63 13.51
CA LEU A 18 -0.41 -12.37 12.91
C LEU A 18 -1.49 -11.84 11.96
N ARG A 19 -2.10 -12.71 11.15
CA ARG A 19 -3.22 -12.31 10.30
C ARG A 19 -4.38 -11.75 11.12
N LYS A 20 -4.68 -12.37 12.27
CA LYS A 20 -5.75 -11.91 13.14
C LYS A 20 -5.45 -10.53 13.70
N GLU A 21 -4.20 -10.27 14.11
CA GLU A 21 -3.79 -8.96 14.58
C GLU A 21 -3.97 -7.90 13.51
N PHE A 22 -3.52 -8.18 12.29
CA PHE A 22 -3.68 -7.25 11.16
C PHE A 22 -5.16 -7.02 10.85
N SER A 23 -6.00 -8.05 10.93
CA SER A 23 -7.44 -7.94 10.67
C SER A 23 -8.17 -7.08 11.69
N LEU A 24 -7.71 -7.07 12.94
CA LEU A 24 -8.32 -6.28 14.01
C LEU A 24 -7.90 -4.82 13.94
N MET A 25 -6.84 -4.49 13.21
CA MET A 25 -6.42 -3.12 13.01
C MET A 25 -7.32 -2.43 11.98
N HIS A 26 -7.56 -1.14 12.18
CA HIS A 26 -8.31 -0.36 11.21
C HIS A 26 -7.58 -0.38 9.85
N PRO A 27 -8.31 -0.52 8.74
CA PRO A 27 -7.66 -0.50 7.43
C PRO A 27 -7.09 0.88 7.15
N VAL A 28 -5.86 0.88 6.64
CA VAL A 28 -5.13 2.10 6.29
C VAL A 28 -4.58 1.94 4.87
N LEU A 29 -4.69 2.97 4.09
CA LEU A 29 -4.13 3.01 2.74
C LEU A 29 -3.10 4.12 2.68
N LEU A 30 -1.86 3.75 2.32
CA LEU A 30 -0.79 4.72 2.14
C LEU A 30 -0.83 5.22 0.70
N PHE A 31 -0.87 6.54 0.54
CA PHE A 31 -0.93 7.22 -0.76
C PHE A 31 0.43 7.82 -1.10
N TYR A 32 0.95 7.46 -2.28
CA TYR A 32 2.20 8.02 -2.81
C TYR A 32 1.91 8.73 -4.12
N ASN A 33 2.25 10.02 -4.18
CA ASN A 33 2.15 10.83 -5.40
C ASN A 33 0.74 10.90 -5.98
N LEU A 34 -0.25 10.93 -5.11
CA LEU A 34 -1.67 11.01 -5.49
C LEU A 34 -2.31 12.34 -5.09
N GLU A 35 -1.53 13.42 -5.08
CA GLU A 35 -2.05 14.77 -4.83
C GLU A 35 -2.58 15.37 -6.13
N ASN A 36 -3.64 14.76 -6.65
CA ASN A 36 -4.25 15.12 -7.93
C ASN A 36 -5.74 14.76 -7.88
N SER A 37 -6.45 14.91 -9.01
CA SER A 37 -7.88 14.61 -9.06
C SER A 37 -8.17 13.14 -8.81
N LYS A 38 -7.30 12.23 -9.28
CA LYS A 38 -7.43 10.80 -9.00
C LYS A 38 -7.37 10.53 -7.50
N GLY A 39 -6.40 11.12 -6.82
CA GLY A 39 -6.26 10.98 -5.36
C GLY A 39 -7.47 11.52 -4.62
N ARG A 40 -8.02 12.64 -5.04
CA ARG A 40 -9.24 13.20 -4.42
C ARG A 40 -10.43 12.25 -4.57
N THR A 41 -10.59 11.65 -5.74
CA THR A 41 -11.66 10.67 -5.98
C THR A 41 -11.47 9.42 -5.11
N LEU A 42 -10.21 8.96 -4.98
CA LEU A 42 -9.90 7.82 -4.13
C LEU A 42 -10.15 8.11 -2.65
N LYS A 43 -9.89 9.35 -2.21
CA LYS A 43 -10.19 9.74 -0.83
C LYS A 43 -11.68 9.62 -0.53
N MET A 44 -12.53 10.00 -1.48
CA MET A 44 -13.97 9.86 -1.32
C MET A 44 -14.38 8.39 -1.24
N LEU A 45 -13.78 7.53 -2.06
CA LEU A 45 -14.01 6.09 -2.00
C LEU A 45 -13.60 5.53 -0.64
N CYS A 46 -12.41 5.90 -0.16
CA CYS A 46 -11.91 5.43 1.12
C CYS A 46 -12.80 5.90 2.28
N LEU A 47 -13.28 7.14 2.23
CA LEU A 47 -14.19 7.65 3.24
C LEU A 47 -15.47 6.80 3.28
N ARG A 48 -16.04 6.47 2.13
CA ARG A 48 -17.24 5.66 2.02
C ARG A 48 -17.03 4.24 2.55
N LEU A 49 -15.84 3.67 2.33
CA LEU A 49 -15.48 2.32 2.79
C LEU A 49 -14.88 2.30 4.20
N LYS A 50 -14.79 3.45 4.85
CA LYS A 50 -14.23 3.59 6.21
C LYS A 50 -12.76 3.18 6.28
N ILE A 51 -12.00 3.52 5.25
CA ILE A 51 -10.56 3.29 5.16
C ILE A 51 -9.83 4.57 5.50
N LYS A 52 -8.92 4.53 6.45
CA LYS A 52 -8.08 5.67 6.80
C LYS A 52 -7.00 5.84 5.73
N ILE A 53 -6.72 7.09 5.36
CA ILE A 53 -5.67 7.41 4.39
C ILE A 53 -4.51 8.08 5.10
N ARG A 54 -3.30 7.71 4.71
CA ARG A 54 -2.09 8.42 5.10
C ARG A 54 -1.36 8.85 3.83
N ILE A 55 -1.16 10.15 3.68
CA ILE A 55 -0.43 10.71 2.56
C ILE A 55 1.05 10.70 2.91
N ILE A 56 1.84 9.99 2.11
CA ILE A 56 3.27 9.83 2.36
C ILE A 56 4.01 10.88 1.54
N THR A 57 4.81 11.69 2.22
CA THR A 57 5.63 12.70 1.56
C THR A 57 7.01 12.12 1.25
N LYS A 58 7.71 12.73 0.30
CA LYS A 58 9.04 12.30 -0.11
C LYS A 58 10.02 12.24 1.07
N GLU A 59 9.91 13.17 1.99
CA GLU A 59 10.78 13.25 3.17
C GLU A 59 10.64 12.03 4.09
N GLN A 60 9.57 11.27 3.93
CA GLN A 60 9.28 10.07 4.73
C GLN A 60 9.70 8.77 4.04
N TYR A 61 10.35 8.81 2.88
CA TYR A 61 10.66 7.61 2.11
C TYR A 61 11.68 6.69 2.79
N ASN A 62 12.41 7.18 3.78
CA ASN A 62 13.35 6.36 4.56
C ASN A 62 12.72 5.69 5.79
N GLN A 63 11.47 5.99 6.08
CA GLN A 63 10.76 5.34 7.18
C GLN A 63 10.37 3.91 6.80
N THR A 64 10.27 3.03 7.80
CA THR A 64 9.75 1.69 7.52
C THR A 64 8.27 1.78 7.16
N LEU A 65 7.81 0.84 6.34
CA LEU A 65 6.39 0.77 5.98
C LEU A 65 5.52 0.57 7.23
N GLY A 66 6.01 -0.20 8.20
CA GLY A 66 5.31 -0.38 9.47
C GLY A 66 5.12 0.93 10.23
N ALA A 67 6.15 1.77 10.26
CA ALA A 67 6.08 3.09 10.91
C ALA A 67 5.09 4.00 10.17
N LEU A 68 5.15 4.02 8.84
CA LEU A 68 4.24 4.84 8.04
C LEU A 68 2.78 4.41 8.22
N ALA A 69 2.54 3.12 8.40
CA ALA A 69 1.20 2.60 8.62
C ALA A 69 0.72 2.75 10.07
N GLY A 70 1.59 3.22 10.96
CA GLY A 70 1.23 3.43 12.37
C GLY A 70 1.16 2.16 13.19
N ILE A 71 1.93 1.15 12.85
CA ILE A 71 1.94 -0.13 13.58
C ILE A 71 2.83 -0.01 14.81
N ASP A 72 2.32 -0.47 15.96
CA ASP A 72 3.08 -0.46 17.20
C ASP A 72 4.38 -1.27 17.05
N GLY A 73 5.46 -0.78 17.66
CA GLY A 73 6.76 -1.41 17.56
C GLY A 73 7.60 -0.94 16.39
N PHE A 74 7.09 -0.02 15.57
CA PHE A 74 7.80 0.56 14.43
C PHE A 74 7.88 2.06 14.59
N PRO A 75 8.87 2.58 15.33
CA PRO A 75 8.96 4.02 15.57
C PRO A 75 9.42 4.78 14.32
N LEU A 76 8.96 6.01 14.20
CA LEU A 76 9.43 6.91 13.15
C LEU A 76 10.86 7.36 13.47
N LYS A 77 11.68 7.42 12.43
CA LYS A 77 13.04 7.96 12.53
C LYS A 77 13.01 9.48 12.42
N GLU A 78 13.92 10.16 13.09
CA GLU A 78 14.03 11.62 12.99
C GLU A 78 14.69 12.06 11.69
N GLU A 79 15.52 11.20 11.09
CA GLU A 79 16.22 11.52 9.86
C GLU A 79 15.23 11.71 8.70
N VAL A 80 15.49 12.70 7.88
CA VAL A 80 14.68 13.04 6.72
C VAL A 80 15.32 12.46 5.47
N TYR A 81 14.52 11.85 4.62
CA TYR A 81 15.01 11.34 3.33
C TYR A 81 15.38 12.52 2.43
N THR A 82 16.60 12.52 1.90
CA THR A 82 17.11 13.60 1.05
C THR A 82 17.41 13.18 -0.38
N GLY A 83 17.11 11.93 -0.75
CA GLY A 83 17.31 11.43 -2.10
C GLY A 83 16.29 11.96 -3.10
N ASP A 84 16.40 11.49 -4.33
CA ASP A 84 15.52 11.92 -5.43
C ASP A 84 14.10 11.36 -5.31
N GLY A 85 13.95 10.20 -4.68
CA GLY A 85 12.66 9.57 -4.54
C GLY A 85 12.12 9.02 -5.86
N PHE A 86 10.81 8.98 -5.97
CA PHE A 86 10.12 8.56 -7.20
C PHE A 86 8.85 9.38 -7.37
N THR A 87 8.34 9.41 -8.59
CA THR A 87 7.12 10.16 -8.93
C THR A 87 5.95 9.27 -9.29
N ASP A 88 6.15 7.95 -9.37
CA ASP A 88 5.07 7.01 -9.67
C ASP A 88 4.02 7.01 -8.58
N GLU A 89 2.77 6.85 -8.99
CA GLU A 89 1.67 6.63 -8.05
C GLU A 89 1.79 5.23 -7.47
N MET A 90 1.59 5.10 -6.16
CA MET A 90 1.71 3.83 -5.47
C MET A 90 0.74 3.77 -4.31
N LEU A 91 0.19 2.58 -4.06
CA LEU A 91 -0.70 2.32 -2.92
C LEU A 91 -0.15 1.17 -2.08
N VAL A 92 -0.22 1.34 -0.76
CA VAL A 92 0.10 0.26 0.19
C VAL A 92 -1.10 0.03 1.10
N PHE A 93 -1.59 -1.20 1.12
CA PHE A 93 -2.78 -1.60 1.87
C PHE A 93 -2.38 -2.25 3.19
N LYS A 94 -2.88 -1.73 4.30
CA LYS A 94 -2.63 -2.29 5.64
C LYS A 94 -3.96 -2.58 6.33
N GLY A 95 -4.09 -3.77 6.88
CA GLY A 95 -5.28 -4.12 7.68
C GLY A 95 -6.52 -4.42 6.85
N PHE A 96 -6.37 -4.74 5.59
CA PHE A 96 -7.47 -5.14 4.71
C PHE A 96 -7.65 -6.64 4.78
N ASP A 97 -8.89 -7.10 5.03
CA ASP A 97 -9.20 -8.51 4.80
C ASP A 97 -9.49 -8.71 3.31
N ASN A 98 -9.65 -9.96 2.90
CA ASN A 98 -9.87 -10.28 1.48
C ASN A 98 -11.14 -9.62 0.94
N ALA A 99 -12.20 -9.59 1.73
CA ALA A 99 -13.47 -8.99 1.30
C ALA A 99 -13.34 -7.50 1.05
N LEU A 100 -12.65 -6.77 1.94
CA LEU A 100 -12.46 -5.34 1.79
C LEU A 100 -11.54 -5.02 0.62
N LEU A 101 -10.46 -5.80 0.45
CA LEU A 101 -9.55 -5.60 -0.68
C LEU A 101 -10.27 -5.80 -2.00
N ASP A 102 -11.04 -6.87 -2.13
CA ASP A 102 -11.82 -7.13 -3.35
C ASP A 102 -12.83 -6.02 -3.60
N ARG A 103 -13.52 -5.58 -2.56
CA ARG A 103 -14.49 -4.49 -2.69
C ARG A 103 -13.82 -3.19 -3.14
N PHE A 104 -12.67 -2.86 -2.55
CA PHE A 104 -11.92 -1.67 -2.95
C PHE A 104 -11.54 -1.74 -4.44
N LEU A 105 -11.00 -2.87 -4.88
CA LEU A 105 -10.57 -3.03 -6.26
C LEU A 105 -11.75 -2.97 -7.25
N VAL A 106 -12.90 -3.55 -6.90
CA VAL A 106 -14.11 -3.47 -7.71
C VAL A 106 -14.61 -2.04 -7.81
N GLU A 107 -14.70 -1.33 -6.67
CA GLU A 107 -15.17 0.05 -6.65
C GLU A 107 -14.21 0.99 -7.37
N PHE A 108 -12.90 0.74 -7.24
CA PHE A 108 -11.89 1.49 -7.99
C PHE A 108 -12.12 1.36 -9.50
N LYS A 109 -12.35 0.12 -9.95
CA LYS A 109 -12.59 -0.15 -11.38
C LYS A 109 -13.81 0.57 -11.90
N LYS A 110 -14.86 0.68 -11.09
CA LYS A 110 -16.09 1.38 -11.46
C LYS A 110 -15.90 2.89 -11.66
N LEU A 111 -14.85 3.46 -11.06
CA LEU A 111 -14.58 4.89 -11.16
C LEU A 111 -13.93 5.29 -12.49
N HIS A 112 -13.52 4.32 -13.30
CA HIS A 112 -12.89 4.52 -14.61
C HIS A 112 -11.67 5.45 -14.56
N LEU A 113 -10.94 5.40 -13.44
CA LEU A 113 -9.69 6.14 -13.29
C LEU A 113 -8.56 5.40 -14.01
N THR A 114 -7.51 6.13 -14.38
CA THR A 114 -6.32 5.50 -14.92
C THR A 114 -5.72 4.55 -13.89
N ARG A 115 -5.18 3.44 -14.36
CA ARG A 115 -4.64 2.39 -13.49
C ARG A 115 -3.50 2.92 -12.61
N ILE A 116 -3.47 2.43 -11.37
CA ILE A 116 -2.31 2.56 -10.50
C ILE A 116 -1.63 1.19 -10.51
N GLY A 117 -0.49 1.10 -11.20
CA GLY A 117 0.17 -0.19 -11.40
C GLY A 117 0.94 -0.69 -10.19
N LEU A 118 1.35 0.22 -9.30
CA LEU A 118 2.18 -0.14 -8.15
C LEU A 118 1.30 -0.23 -6.90
N LYS A 119 1.00 -1.45 -6.49
CA LYS A 119 0.17 -1.73 -5.32
C LYS A 119 0.78 -2.87 -4.53
N ALA A 120 0.81 -2.75 -3.22
CA ALA A 120 1.30 -3.79 -2.33
C ALA A 120 0.45 -3.89 -1.08
N VAL A 121 0.36 -5.10 -0.54
CA VAL A 121 -0.22 -5.33 0.78
C VAL A 121 0.94 -5.35 1.79
N LEU A 122 0.77 -4.68 2.92
CA LEU A 122 1.75 -4.70 3.99
C LEU A 122 1.73 -6.08 4.65
N THR A 123 2.90 -6.74 4.68
CA THR A 123 3.06 -8.09 5.21
C THR A 123 4.23 -8.11 6.18
N GLU A 124 4.39 -9.22 6.92
CA GLU A 124 5.57 -9.37 7.77
C GLU A 124 6.86 -9.44 6.96
N HIS A 125 6.75 -9.76 5.65
CA HIS A 125 7.90 -9.80 4.75
C HIS A 125 8.42 -8.39 4.42
N ASN A 126 7.53 -7.42 4.21
CA ASN A 126 7.94 -6.08 3.77
C ASN A 126 7.77 -4.99 4.83
N ILE A 127 7.28 -5.31 6.01
CA ILE A 127 6.97 -4.33 7.05
C ILE A 127 8.18 -3.50 7.49
N ASN A 128 9.38 -4.08 7.39
CA ASN A 128 10.63 -3.41 7.73
C ASN A 128 11.29 -2.69 6.55
N TRP A 129 10.74 -2.82 5.35
CA TRP A 129 11.28 -2.13 4.17
C TRP A 129 10.91 -0.65 4.22
N ASP A 130 11.72 0.17 3.58
CA ASP A 130 11.32 1.55 3.33
C ASP A 130 10.57 1.66 1.99
N SER A 131 10.08 2.86 1.69
CA SER A 131 9.31 3.08 0.47
C SER A 131 10.14 2.92 -0.79
N ILE A 132 11.44 3.24 -0.72
CA ILE A 132 12.34 3.11 -1.88
C ILE A 132 12.51 1.65 -2.26
N ALA A 133 12.77 0.79 -1.28
CA ALA A 133 12.93 -0.65 -1.52
C ALA A 133 11.65 -1.26 -2.08
N LEU A 134 10.49 -0.87 -1.54
CA LEU A 134 9.21 -1.36 -2.03
C LEU A 134 8.98 -0.91 -3.48
N HIS A 135 9.23 0.35 -3.76
CA HIS A 135 9.04 0.91 -5.10
C HIS A 135 9.89 0.16 -6.13
N GLU A 136 11.16 -0.10 -5.81
CA GLU A 136 12.06 -0.83 -6.70
C GLU A 136 11.57 -2.26 -6.96
N GLU A 137 11.09 -2.94 -5.92
CA GLU A 137 10.58 -4.30 -6.05
C GLU A 137 9.32 -4.34 -6.92
N LEU A 138 8.40 -3.40 -6.72
CA LEU A 138 7.17 -3.35 -7.50
C LEU A 138 7.43 -3.00 -8.95
N LEU A 139 8.40 -2.12 -9.22
CA LEU A 139 8.80 -1.82 -10.60
C LEU A 139 9.37 -3.05 -11.28
N ALA A 140 10.19 -3.82 -10.58
CA ALA A 140 10.78 -5.05 -11.14
C ALA A 140 9.69 -6.08 -11.47
N GLU A 141 8.71 -6.24 -10.60
CA GLU A 141 7.58 -7.15 -10.84
C GLU A 141 6.71 -6.70 -12.00
N ASP A 142 6.39 -5.41 -12.07
CA ASP A 142 5.59 -4.84 -13.14
C ASP A 142 6.28 -5.01 -14.48
N LYS A 143 7.59 -4.81 -14.54
CA LYS A 143 8.38 -5.00 -15.74
C LYS A 143 8.33 -6.46 -16.21
N LYS A 144 8.50 -7.41 -15.30
CA LYS A 144 8.42 -8.84 -15.63
C LYS A 144 7.07 -9.22 -16.21
N MET A 145 5.99 -8.67 -15.67
CA MET A 145 4.64 -8.95 -16.15
C MET A 145 4.41 -8.44 -17.57
N HIS A 146 5.10 -7.37 -17.97
CA HIS A 146 4.93 -6.75 -19.30
C HIS A 146 5.91 -7.27 -20.34
N GLU A 147 6.91 -8.06 -19.94
CA GLU A 147 7.89 -8.65 -20.86
C GLU A 147 7.41 -9.97 -21.52
N ASN A 148 6.27 -10.49 -21.06
CA ASN A 148 5.74 -11.77 -21.57
C ASN A 148 4.65 -11.54 -22.60
#